data_3a26b36051c9b9af44a61f19da4746fa
#
_entry.id   3a26b36051c9b9af44a61f19da4746fa
#
_cell.length_a   1.000
_cell.length_b   1.000
_cell.length_c   1.000
_cell.angle_alpha   90.00
_cell.angle_beta   90.00
_cell.angle_gamma   90.00
#
_symmetry.space_group_name_H-M   'P 1'
#
loop_
_entity.id
_entity.type
_entity.pdbx_description
1 polymer ?
#
loop_
_entity_poly.entity_id
_entity_poly.type
_entity_poly.pdbx_seq_one_letter_code
_entity_poly.pdbx_strand_id
1 'polypeptide(L)'
;MDDVAQAARELPSIGGTNAYSLVDDETDPRRAMDRLLTAEGMICPSQSLAVRRTDSGGKAWVYWFTRQREDAGGEKVGAYHGAEYPYVFGVHDDYMAT
;
A
#
# COMPACT_ATOMS: atom_id res chain seq x y z
N MET A 1 18.71 1.54 6.80
CA MET A 1 17.52 2.20 7.38
C MET A 1 17.63 3.72 7.50
N ASP A 2 18.82 4.27 7.52
CA ASP A 2 18.99 5.74 7.59
C ASP A 2 18.42 6.44 6.37
N ASP A 3 18.60 5.87 5.17
CA ASP A 3 18.03 6.40 3.93
C ASP A 3 16.51 6.37 3.95
N VAL A 4 15.93 5.33 4.57
CA VAL A 4 14.49 5.20 4.71
C VAL A 4 13.95 6.28 5.65
N ALA A 5 14.64 6.52 6.78
CA ALA A 5 14.25 7.55 7.73
C ALA A 5 14.29 8.95 7.09
N GLN A 6 15.31 9.21 6.28
CA GLN A 6 15.42 10.49 5.59
C GLN A 6 14.30 10.64 4.55
N ALA A 7 14.03 9.59 3.76
CA ALA A 7 12.96 9.60 2.77
C ALA A 7 11.60 9.84 3.45
N ALA A 8 11.36 9.21 4.60
CA ALA A 8 10.12 9.40 5.34
C ALA A 8 9.88 10.87 5.72
N ARG A 9 10.95 11.58 6.08
CA ARG A 9 10.85 13.00 6.45
C ARG A 9 10.54 13.91 5.25
N GLU A 10 10.91 13.49 4.06
CA GLU A 10 10.82 14.31 2.85
C GLU A 10 9.55 14.08 2.03
N LEU A 11 8.73 13.07 2.38
CA LEU A 11 7.51 12.78 1.62
C LEU A 11 6.45 13.86 1.84
N PRO A 12 5.85 14.41 0.75
CA PRO A 12 4.95 15.57 0.86
C PRO A 12 3.67 15.31 1.65
N SER A 13 3.05 14.14 1.49
CA SER A 13 1.74 13.86 2.10
C SER A 13 1.85 13.30 3.50
N ILE A 14 2.92 12.57 3.80
CA ILE A 14 3.09 11.87 5.08
C ILE A 14 4.39 12.24 5.79
N GLY A 15 5.09 13.24 5.30
CA GLY A 15 6.38 13.65 5.84
C GLY A 15 6.33 14.10 7.28
N GLY A 16 7.51 14.24 7.88
CA GLY A 16 7.67 14.65 9.26
C GLY A 16 8.05 13.50 10.16
N THR A 17 8.04 13.74 11.46
CA THR A 17 8.53 12.79 12.47
C THR A 17 7.68 11.53 12.57
N ASN A 18 6.41 11.62 12.23
CA ASN A 18 5.47 10.50 12.36
C ASN A 18 5.51 9.52 11.20
N ALA A 19 6.05 9.91 10.04
CA ALA A 19 6.06 9.03 8.87
C ALA A 19 6.91 7.79 9.11
N TYR A 20 8.01 7.92 9.82
CA TYR A 20 8.89 6.78 10.10
C TYR A 20 8.20 5.72 10.96
N SER A 21 7.22 6.08 11.78
CA SER A 21 6.49 5.12 12.60
C SER A 21 5.72 4.09 11.79
N LEU A 22 5.47 4.36 10.51
CA LEU A 22 4.82 3.42 9.60
C LEU A 22 5.71 2.22 9.27
N VAL A 23 7.02 2.36 9.46
CA VAL A 23 8.01 1.36 9.04
C VAL A 23 9.05 1.04 10.11
N ASP A 24 8.90 1.55 11.33
CA ASP A 24 9.91 1.36 12.38
C ASP A 24 10.03 -0.11 12.84
N ASP A 25 9.00 -0.92 12.59
CA ASP A 25 8.99 -2.36 12.86
C ASP A 25 9.59 -3.19 11.72
N GLU A 26 9.88 -2.58 10.57
CA GLU A 26 10.40 -3.30 9.40
C GLU A 26 11.93 -3.26 9.38
N THR A 27 12.53 -4.44 9.22
CA THR A 27 14.00 -4.58 9.21
C THR A 27 14.59 -4.54 7.81
N ASP A 28 13.79 -4.79 6.77
CA ASP A 28 14.23 -4.76 5.38
C ASP A 28 14.02 -3.35 4.81
N PRO A 29 15.09 -2.61 4.47
CA PRO A 29 14.96 -1.25 3.93
C PRO A 29 14.13 -1.17 2.67
N ARG A 30 14.18 -2.20 1.83
CA ARG A 30 13.41 -2.24 0.59
C ARG A 30 11.92 -2.29 0.88
N ARG A 31 11.50 -3.16 1.81
CA ARG A 31 10.10 -3.27 2.22
C ARG A 31 9.62 -2.01 2.92
N ALA A 32 10.48 -1.42 3.73
CA ALA A 32 10.17 -0.17 4.41
C ALA A 32 9.92 0.96 3.40
N MET A 33 10.78 1.07 2.39
CA MET A 33 10.63 2.08 1.35
C MET A 33 9.35 1.85 0.54
N ASP A 34 9.05 0.61 0.16
CA ASP A 34 7.83 0.27 -0.56
C ASP A 34 6.59 0.65 0.25
N ARG A 35 6.60 0.40 1.56
CA ARG A 35 5.49 0.76 2.44
C ARG A 35 5.28 2.28 2.50
N LEU A 36 6.37 3.04 2.62
CA LEU A 36 6.30 4.50 2.63
C LEU A 36 5.76 5.05 1.32
N LEU A 37 6.26 4.58 0.19
CA LEU A 37 5.83 5.05 -1.12
C LEU A 37 4.36 4.66 -1.38
N THR A 38 3.94 3.49 -0.93
CA THR A 38 2.55 3.06 -1.05
C THR A 38 1.63 3.94 -0.20
N ALA A 39 2.04 4.28 1.02
CA ALA A 39 1.28 5.17 1.87
C ALA A 39 1.13 6.55 1.23
N GLU A 40 2.23 7.10 0.71
CA GLU A 40 2.25 8.41 0.06
C GLU A 40 1.39 8.44 -1.20
N GLY A 41 1.53 7.42 -2.07
CA GLY A 41 0.93 7.43 -3.40
C GLY A 41 -0.49 6.88 -3.47
N MET A 42 -0.88 6.00 -2.54
CA MET A 42 -2.15 5.28 -2.65
C MET A 42 -2.96 5.27 -1.36
N ILE A 43 -2.38 4.82 -0.25
CA ILE A 43 -3.17 4.59 0.97
C ILE A 43 -3.73 5.90 1.53
N CYS A 44 -2.86 6.88 1.78
CA CYS A 44 -3.29 8.15 2.34
C CYS A 44 -4.18 8.95 1.40
N PRO A 45 -3.85 9.08 0.10
CA PRO A 45 -4.75 9.75 -0.84
C PRO A 45 -6.11 9.07 -0.98
N SER A 46 -6.17 7.74 -0.99
CA SER A 46 -7.42 7.00 -1.09
C SER A 46 -8.31 7.23 0.12
N GLN A 47 -7.74 7.20 1.32
CA GLN A 47 -8.47 7.50 2.54
C GLN A 47 -8.98 8.93 2.57
N SER A 48 -8.14 9.89 2.16
CA SER A 48 -8.53 11.30 2.09
C SER A 48 -9.69 11.52 1.11
N LEU A 49 -9.65 10.86 -0.03
CA LEU A 49 -10.71 10.94 -1.03
C LEU A 49 -12.03 10.37 -0.48
N ALA A 50 -11.96 9.23 0.21
CA ALA A 50 -13.13 8.60 0.81
C ALA A 50 -13.78 9.51 1.86
N VAL A 51 -12.97 10.15 2.71
CA VAL A 51 -13.45 11.10 3.71
C VAL A 51 -14.14 12.29 3.05
N ARG A 52 -13.53 12.89 2.04
CA ARG A 52 -14.10 14.01 1.31
C ARG A 52 -15.43 13.64 0.66
N ARG A 53 -15.51 12.46 0.08
CA ARG A 53 -16.75 11.99 -0.56
C ARG A 53 -17.86 11.84 0.48
N THR A 54 -17.55 11.26 1.64
CA THR A 54 -18.50 11.09 2.72
C THR A 54 -18.95 12.44 3.29
N ASP A 55 -18.02 13.38 3.48
CA ASP A 55 -18.33 14.72 3.99
C ASP A 55 -19.24 15.51 3.04
N SER A 56 -19.16 15.24 1.73
CA SER A 56 -20.03 15.89 0.74
C SER A 56 -21.40 15.22 0.57
N GLY A 57 -21.72 14.23 1.40
CA GLY A 57 -22.99 13.53 1.37
C GLY A 57 -23.04 12.29 0.50
N GLY A 58 -21.93 11.90 -0.09
CA GLY A 58 -21.83 10.67 -0.86
C GLY A 58 -21.46 9.47 -0.01
N LYS A 59 -21.23 8.36 -0.67
CA LYS A 59 -20.81 7.13 -0.02
C LYS A 59 -19.47 6.68 -0.59
N ALA A 60 -18.63 6.09 0.26
CA ALA A 60 -17.33 5.55 -0.16
C ALA A 60 -17.01 4.32 0.68
N TRP A 61 -16.36 3.35 0.04
CA TRP A 61 -15.85 2.16 0.69
C TRP A 61 -14.37 2.04 0.34
N VAL A 62 -13.56 1.70 1.33
CA VAL A 62 -12.13 1.48 1.12
C VAL A 62 -11.83 0.03 1.48
N TYR A 63 -11.15 -0.67 0.59
CA TYR A 63 -10.68 -2.02 0.88
C TYR A 63 -9.15 -2.02 0.91
N TRP A 64 -8.60 -2.98 1.64
CA TRP A 64 -7.16 -3.19 1.69
C TRP A 64 -6.88 -4.62 1.29
N PHE A 65 -6.30 -4.82 0.11
CA PHE A 65 -5.97 -6.14 -0.41
C PHE A 65 -4.63 -6.60 0.18
N THR A 66 -4.66 -7.72 0.89
CA THR A 66 -3.47 -8.27 1.56
C THR A 66 -3.11 -9.68 1.12
N ARG A 67 -3.82 -10.23 0.13
CA ARG A 67 -3.58 -11.60 -0.34
C ARG A 67 -2.21 -11.71 -0.97
N GLN A 68 -1.40 -12.64 -0.47
CA GLN A 68 -0.11 -13.02 -1.02
C GLN A 68 -0.26 -14.36 -1.76
N ARG A 69 0.33 -14.47 -2.94
CA ARG A 69 0.31 -15.73 -3.69
C ARG A 69 0.99 -16.82 -2.87
N GLU A 70 0.53 -18.05 -3.05
CA GLU A 70 1.06 -19.21 -2.32
C GLU A 70 2.28 -19.83 -3.02
N ASP A 71 2.58 -19.44 -4.26
CA ASP A 71 3.74 -19.97 -4.99
C ASP A 71 5.07 -19.40 -4.46
N ALA A 72 6.18 -19.91 -4.99
CA ALA A 72 7.52 -19.55 -4.52
C ALA A 72 7.84 -18.07 -4.66
N GLY A 73 7.20 -17.36 -5.59
CA GLY A 73 7.40 -15.92 -5.77
C GLY A 73 6.51 -15.04 -4.91
N GLY A 74 5.49 -15.60 -4.27
CA GLY A 74 4.48 -14.84 -3.57
C GLY A 74 5.03 -14.02 -2.40
N GLU A 75 5.90 -14.61 -1.60
CA GLU A 75 6.51 -13.91 -0.46
C GLU A 75 7.34 -12.71 -0.91
N LYS A 76 8.01 -12.84 -2.05
CA LYS A 76 8.89 -11.79 -2.57
C LYS A 76 8.12 -10.58 -3.07
N VAL A 77 7.00 -10.81 -3.76
CA VAL A 77 6.22 -9.73 -4.37
C VAL A 77 5.05 -9.25 -3.50
N GLY A 78 4.63 -10.07 -2.54
CA GLY A 78 3.52 -9.71 -1.66
C GLY A 78 2.22 -9.45 -2.40
N ALA A 79 1.39 -8.59 -1.85
CA ALA A 79 0.14 -8.14 -2.47
C ALA A 79 0.45 -6.95 -3.39
N TYR A 80 1.05 -7.25 -4.54
CA TYR A 80 1.55 -6.23 -5.47
C TYR A 80 0.40 -5.50 -6.20
N HIS A 81 0.75 -4.38 -6.81
CA HIS A 81 -0.20 -3.55 -7.56
C HIS A 81 -0.82 -4.32 -8.72
N GLY A 82 -2.14 -4.40 -8.71
CA GLY A 82 -2.89 -5.16 -9.71
C GLY A 82 -3.18 -6.59 -9.30
N ALA A 83 -2.61 -7.09 -8.21
CA ALA A 83 -2.82 -8.46 -7.75
C ALA A 83 -4.29 -8.75 -7.39
N GLU A 84 -5.06 -7.71 -7.06
CA GLU A 84 -6.46 -7.84 -6.67
C GLU A 84 -7.41 -8.00 -7.86
N TYR A 85 -6.99 -7.70 -9.08
CA TYR A 85 -7.86 -7.71 -10.25
C TYR A 85 -8.61 -9.03 -10.45
N PRO A 86 -7.96 -10.21 -10.37
CA PRO A 86 -8.70 -11.46 -10.50
C PRO A 86 -9.79 -11.64 -9.47
N TYR A 87 -9.57 -11.16 -8.25
CA TYR A 87 -10.55 -11.29 -7.16
C TYR A 87 -11.69 -10.29 -7.31
N VAL A 88 -11.38 -9.03 -7.62
CA VAL A 88 -12.39 -7.98 -7.77
C VAL A 88 -13.33 -8.29 -8.94
N PHE A 89 -12.79 -8.75 -10.07
CA PHE A 89 -13.57 -9.02 -11.27
C PHE A 89 -13.99 -10.47 -11.41
N GLY A 90 -13.61 -11.34 -10.47
CA GLY A 90 -13.99 -12.74 -10.50
C GLY A 90 -13.35 -13.53 -11.64
N VAL A 91 -12.20 -13.09 -12.13
CA VAL A 91 -11.49 -13.70 -13.25
C VAL A 91 -10.18 -14.28 -12.76
N HIS A 92 -10.08 -15.61 -12.77
CA HIS A 92 -8.87 -16.33 -12.43
C HIS A 92 -8.45 -17.14 -13.64
N ASP A 93 -7.39 -16.75 -14.31
CA ASP A 93 -6.91 -17.41 -15.50
C ASP A 93 -5.46 -17.88 -15.36
N ASP A 94 -4.96 -18.52 -16.43
CA ASP A 94 -3.62 -19.10 -16.42
C ASP A 94 -2.51 -18.05 -16.49
N TYR A 95 -2.83 -16.80 -16.75
CA TYR A 95 -1.84 -15.72 -16.86
C TYR A 95 -1.44 -15.16 -15.52
N MET A 96 -2.29 -15.32 -14.52
CA MET A 96 -2.12 -14.61 -13.26
C MET A 96 -2.23 -15.58 -12.10
N ALA A 97 -1.12 -15.81 -11.43
CA ALA A 97 -1.10 -16.64 -10.24
C ALA A 97 -1.84 -15.96 -9.10
N THR A 98 -2.73 -16.65 -8.48
CA THR A 98 -3.52 -16.15 -7.36
C THR A 98 -3.33 -16.99 -6.10
#